data_ba3269e74f3c609c5ded882dbff5a426
#
_entry.id   ba3269e74f3c609c5ded882dbff5a426
#
_cell.length_a   1.000
_cell.length_b   1.000
_cell.length_c   1.000
_cell.angle_alpha   90.00
_cell.angle_beta   90.00
_cell.angle_gamma   90.00
#
_symmetry.space_group_name_H-M   'P 1'
#
loop_
_entity.id
_entity.type
_entity.pdbx_description
1 polymer ?
#
loop_
_entity_poly.entity_id
_entity_poly.type
_entity_poly.pdbx_seq_one_letter_code
_entity_poly.pdbx_strand_id
1 'polypeptide(L)'
;MCLTVCLGVRKSELCEAKWEEFDLEKAVWELPKERSKTNVALTIPLAKPVLEWFEELKVRSLGSEYVFPSRRSSKNPHMGPDTLNRAITKLFGHEPGKKKQPPNLMGDMPHFTVHDLRRTCRTLLAQQGTPGHVAERCLNHKLKGVEGIYDRHDYFEERREALTTLAAKVHRFI
;
A
#
# COMPACT_ATOMS: atom_id res chain seq x y z
N MET A 1 -8.04 -0.65 -0.36
CA MET A 1 -7.41 -1.52 0.67
C MET A 1 -6.52 -2.59 0.08
N CYS A 2 -6.90 -3.20 -1.03
CA CYS A 2 -6.10 -4.24 -1.71
C CYS A 2 -4.69 -3.76 -2.07
N LEU A 3 -4.53 -2.53 -2.56
CA LEU A 3 -3.20 -1.95 -2.86
C LEU A 3 -2.25 -1.97 -1.64
N THR A 4 -2.75 -1.71 -0.42
CA THR A 4 -1.88 -1.76 0.78
C THR A 4 -1.38 -3.17 1.06
N VAL A 5 -2.22 -4.18 0.84
CA VAL A 5 -1.83 -5.59 1.01
C VAL A 5 -0.86 -6.01 -0.09
N CYS A 6 -1.14 -5.66 -1.36
CA CYS A 6 -0.33 -6.10 -2.50
C CYS A 6 1.03 -5.38 -2.61
N LEU A 7 1.12 -4.13 -2.17
CA LEU A 7 2.34 -3.33 -2.28
C LEU A 7 3.17 -3.28 -0.99
N GLY A 8 2.57 -3.61 0.16
CA GLY A 8 3.25 -3.53 1.45
C GLY A 8 3.71 -2.13 1.85
N VAL A 9 3.26 -1.07 1.20
CA VAL A 9 3.63 0.33 1.48
C VAL A 9 2.90 0.90 2.70
N ARG A 10 3.41 2.00 3.24
CA ARG A 10 2.74 2.70 4.34
C ARG A 10 1.57 3.52 3.82
N LYS A 11 0.54 3.70 4.68
CA LYS A 11 -0.67 4.45 4.32
C LYS A 11 -0.39 5.87 3.82
N SER A 12 0.55 6.59 4.45
CA SER A 12 0.95 7.93 4.01
C SER A 12 1.64 7.90 2.65
N GLU A 13 2.58 6.97 2.45
CA GLU A 13 3.27 6.80 1.18
C GLU A 13 2.27 6.58 0.02
N LEU A 14 1.22 5.76 0.25
CA LEU A 14 0.18 5.51 -0.75
C LEU A 14 -0.77 6.71 -0.93
N CYS A 15 -1.27 7.31 0.17
CA CYS A 15 -2.24 8.42 0.08
C CYS A 15 -1.69 9.68 -0.58
N GLU A 16 -0.39 9.92 -0.46
CA GLU A 16 0.34 11.06 -0.99
C GLU A 16 1.02 10.77 -2.34
N ALA A 17 0.79 9.58 -2.92
CA ALA A 17 1.42 9.16 -4.16
C ALA A 17 1.05 10.08 -5.33
N LYS A 18 2.05 10.48 -6.11
CA LYS A 18 1.91 11.31 -7.31
C LYS A 18 2.10 10.47 -8.56
N TRP A 19 1.40 10.81 -9.63
CA TRP A 19 1.52 10.10 -10.90
C TRP A 19 2.92 10.18 -11.53
N GLU A 20 3.67 11.23 -11.27
CA GLU A 20 5.05 11.38 -11.72
C GLU A 20 6.01 10.32 -11.16
N GLU A 21 5.61 9.64 -10.07
CA GLU A 21 6.38 8.57 -9.44
C GLU A 21 6.16 7.20 -10.10
N PHE A 22 5.21 7.09 -11.04
CA PHE A 22 4.81 5.82 -11.64
C PHE A 22 5.24 5.73 -13.09
N ASP A 23 6.03 4.73 -13.42
CA ASP A 23 6.27 4.26 -14.77
C ASP A 23 5.44 2.99 -15.00
N LEU A 24 4.22 3.17 -15.53
CA LEU A 24 3.29 2.06 -15.74
C LEU A 24 3.75 1.14 -16.88
N GLU A 25 4.55 1.63 -17.83
CA GLU A 25 5.12 0.82 -18.92
C GLU A 25 6.19 -0.14 -18.40
N LYS A 26 7.07 0.34 -17.50
CA LYS A 26 8.05 -0.49 -16.81
C LYS A 26 7.49 -1.26 -15.62
N ALA A 27 6.23 -1.01 -15.28
CA ALA A 27 5.55 -1.60 -14.13
C ALA A 27 6.29 -1.33 -12.81
N VAL A 28 6.62 -0.07 -12.54
CA VAL A 28 7.31 0.35 -11.32
C VAL A 28 6.70 1.61 -10.72
N TRP A 29 6.80 1.73 -9.40
CA TRP A 29 6.57 2.94 -8.63
C TRP A 29 7.87 3.35 -7.96
N GLU A 30 8.38 4.52 -8.28
CA GLU A 30 9.59 5.09 -7.70
C GLU A 30 9.24 6.00 -6.53
N LEU A 31 9.20 5.45 -5.32
CA LEU A 31 8.96 6.21 -4.11
C LEU A 31 10.19 7.04 -3.75
N PRO A 32 10.15 8.39 -3.83
CA PRO A 32 11.29 9.23 -3.53
C PRO A 32 11.63 9.21 -2.03
N LYS A 33 12.91 9.43 -1.71
CA LYS A 33 13.41 9.38 -0.33
C LYS A 33 12.70 10.38 0.60
N GLU A 34 12.34 11.54 0.09
CA GLU A 34 11.68 12.63 0.83
C GLU A 34 10.30 12.22 1.35
N ARG A 35 9.62 11.31 0.65
CA ARG A 35 8.30 10.77 1.03
C ARG A 35 8.40 9.43 1.76
N SER A 36 9.56 8.79 1.71
CA SER A 36 9.80 7.53 2.40
C SER A 36 10.08 7.77 3.89
N LYS A 37 9.34 7.08 4.77
CA LYS A 37 9.58 7.15 6.22
C LYS A 37 11.00 6.74 6.63
N THR A 38 11.67 5.93 5.83
CA THR A 38 13.04 5.46 6.07
C THR A 38 14.10 6.43 5.56
N ASN A 39 13.68 7.50 4.85
CA ASN A 39 14.55 8.44 4.14
C ASN A 39 15.48 7.74 3.11
N VAL A 40 14.96 6.67 2.49
CA VAL A 40 15.61 5.91 1.42
C VAL A 40 14.62 5.80 0.27
N ALA A 41 15.05 6.13 -0.94
CA ALA A 41 14.24 5.91 -2.14
C ALA A 41 14.01 4.41 -2.34
N LEU A 42 12.86 4.05 -2.89
CA LEU A 42 12.52 2.65 -3.13
C LEU A 42 11.79 2.50 -4.47
N THR A 43 12.32 1.66 -5.35
CA THR A 43 11.61 1.20 -6.54
C THR A 43 10.73 0.01 -6.17
N ILE A 44 9.41 0.15 -6.36
CA ILE A 44 8.41 -0.85 -6.00
C ILE A 44 7.89 -1.49 -7.29
N PRO A 45 8.07 -2.80 -7.50
CA PRO A 45 7.52 -3.48 -8.67
C PRO A 45 6.00 -3.57 -8.57
N LEU A 46 5.32 -3.33 -9.69
CA LEU A 46 3.87 -3.39 -9.82
C LEU A 46 3.46 -4.68 -10.54
N ALA A 47 2.76 -5.56 -9.85
CA ALA A 47 2.20 -6.76 -10.45
C ALA A 47 1.05 -6.42 -11.41
N LYS A 48 0.78 -7.27 -12.41
CA LYS A 48 -0.27 -7.03 -13.42
C LYS A 48 -1.63 -6.64 -12.84
N PRO A 49 -2.21 -7.33 -11.84
CA PRO A 49 -3.49 -6.91 -11.25
C PRO A 49 -3.42 -5.52 -10.59
N VAL A 50 -2.25 -5.16 -10.06
CA VAL A 50 -2.02 -3.84 -9.44
C VAL A 50 -1.94 -2.74 -10.50
N LEU A 51 -1.34 -3.02 -11.65
CA LEU A 51 -1.31 -2.09 -12.80
C LEU A 51 -2.73 -1.77 -13.28
N GLU A 52 -3.57 -2.76 -13.48
CA GLU A 52 -4.98 -2.60 -13.88
C GLU A 52 -5.73 -1.66 -12.93
N TRP A 53 -5.49 -1.77 -11.62
CA TRP A 53 -6.07 -0.85 -10.65
C TRP A 53 -5.50 0.57 -10.73
N PHE A 54 -4.21 0.74 -11.04
CA PHE A 54 -3.63 2.08 -11.23
C PHE A 54 -4.11 2.72 -12.53
N GLU A 55 -4.31 1.97 -13.60
CA GLU A 55 -4.92 2.46 -14.84
C GLU A 55 -6.34 2.99 -14.59
N GLU A 56 -7.16 2.23 -13.85
CA GLU A 56 -8.50 2.68 -13.45
C GLU A 56 -8.43 3.93 -12.55
N LEU A 57 -7.52 3.98 -11.60
CA LEU A 57 -7.33 5.14 -10.73
C LEU A 57 -6.89 6.37 -11.51
N LYS A 58 -6.08 6.20 -12.57
CA LYS A 58 -5.66 7.31 -13.43
C LYS A 58 -6.84 7.99 -14.12
N VAL A 59 -7.77 7.20 -14.62
CA VAL A 59 -9.03 7.73 -15.17
C VAL A 59 -9.83 8.46 -14.09
N ARG A 60 -9.96 7.87 -12.89
CA ARG A 60 -10.73 8.42 -11.78
C ARG A 60 -10.10 9.64 -11.11
N SER A 61 -8.82 9.88 -11.31
CA SER A 61 -8.10 11.05 -10.76
C SER A 61 -8.39 12.34 -11.51
N LEU A 62 -9.04 12.26 -12.70
CA LEU A 62 -9.50 13.41 -13.49
C LEU A 62 -8.39 14.45 -13.76
N GLY A 63 -7.18 14.00 -14.07
CA GLY A 63 -6.04 14.87 -14.37
C GLY A 63 -5.34 15.45 -13.14
N SER A 64 -5.68 15.04 -11.93
CA SER A 64 -4.94 15.40 -10.73
C SER A 64 -3.49 14.90 -10.81
N GLU A 65 -2.56 15.63 -10.21
CA GLU A 65 -1.18 15.16 -10.02
C GLU A 65 -1.06 13.98 -9.03
N TYR A 66 -2.09 13.81 -8.14
CA TYR A 66 -2.12 12.76 -7.13
C TYR A 66 -2.95 11.56 -7.58
N VAL A 67 -2.50 10.37 -7.21
CA VAL A 67 -3.23 9.11 -7.44
C VAL A 67 -4.57 9.12 -6.68
N PHE A 68 -4.55 9.66 -5.46
CA PHE A 68 -5.73 9.80 -4.60
C PHE A 68 -6.00 11.27 -4.28
N PRO A 69 -6.61 12.02 -5.21
CA PRO A 69 -6.92 13.43 -4.97
C PRO A 69 -7.95 13.60 -3.86
N SER A 70 -7.88 14.72 -3.16
CA SER A 70 -8.91 15.11 -2.21
C SER A 70 -10.24 15.36 -2.94
N ARG A 71 -11.32 14.73 -2.49
CA ARG A 71 -12.67 14.94 -3.05
C ARG A 71 -13.37 16.18 -2.49
N ARG A 72 -12.80 16.81 -1.47
CA ARG A 72 -13.35 17.99 -0.83
C ARG A 72 -12.37 19.15 -1.02
N SER A 73 -12.91 20.35 -1.12
CA SER A 73 -12.07 21.55 -1.00
C SER A 73 -11.38 21.51 0.37
N SER A 74 -10.09 21.24 0.37
CA SER A 74 -9.27 21.16 1.58
C SER A 74 -7.89 21.74 1.29
N LYS A 75 -7.15 22.08 2.36
CA LYS A 75 -5.77 22.56 2.24
C LYS A 75 -4.82 21.49 1.66
N ASN A 76 -5.19 20.20 1.79
CA ASN A 76 -4.41 19.10 1.27
C ASN A 76 -4.98 18.68 -0.09
N PRO A 77 -4.18 18.68 -1.17
CA PRO A 77 -4.64 18.32 -2.50
C PRO A 77 -4.89 16.80 -2.66
N HIS A 78 -4.38 15.99 -1.77
CA HIS A 78 -4.50 14.53 -1.76
C HIS A 78 -5.35 14.02 -0.58
N MET A 79 -5.72 12.75 -0.64
CA MET A 79 -6.43 12.06 0.43
C MET A 79 -5.60 12.02 1.72
N GLY A 80 -6.18 12.47 2.83
CA GLY A 80 -5.52 12.40 4.14
C GLY A 80 -5.34 10.94 4.60
N PRO A 81 -4.19 10.60 5.24
CA PRO A 81 -3.90 9.22 5.65
C PRO A 81 -4.93 8.63 6.63
N ASP A 82 -5.62 9.46 7.41
CA ASP A 82 -6.67 8.99 8.33
C ASP A 82 -7.97 8.61 7.63
N THR A 83 -8.17 9.02 6.37
CA THR A 83 -9.35 8.69 5.58
C THR A 83 -9.54 7.17 5.45
N LEU A 84 -8.46 6.43 5.24
CA LEU A 84 -8.52 4.98 5.10
C LEU A 84 -8.94 4.29 6.42
N ASN A 85 -8.38 4.71 7.55
CA ASN A 85 -8.78 4.17 8.85
C ASN A 85 -10.23 4.52 9.19
N ARG A 86 -10.68 5.75 8.88
CA ARG A 86 -12.09 6.13 9.05
C ARG A 86 -13.02 5.30 8.18
N ALA A 87 -12.61 5.00 6.94
CA ALA A 87 -13.39 4.12 6.07
C ALA A 87 -13.52 2.70 6.65
N ILE A 88 -12.43 2.14 7.19
CA ILE A 88 -12.46 0.85 7.89
C ILE A 88 -13.41 0.92 9.10
N THR A 89 -13.22 1.90 9.99
CA THR A 89 -14.05 2.08 11.19
C THR A 89 -15.56 2.18 10.83
N LYS A 90 -15.86 2.85 9.71
CA LYS A 90 -17.23 2.93 9.21
C LYS A 90 -17.80 1.58 8.75
N LEU A 91 -16.98 0.69 8.16
CA LEU A 91 -17.40 -0.68 7.83
C LEU A 91 -17.74 -1.49 9.08
N PHE A 92 -17.11 -1.22 10.21
CA PHE A 92 -17.43 -1.78 11.53
C PHE A 92 -18.61 -1.11 12.25
N GLY A 93 -19.35 -0.26 11.55
CA GLY A 93 -20.55 0.37 12.11
C GLY A 93 -20.27 1.59 12.99
N HIS A 94 -19.09 2.20 12.90
CA HIS A 94 -18.75 3.37 13.70
C HIS A 94 -18.30 4.56 12.84
N GLU A 95 -18.99 5.69 12.95
CA GLU A 95 -18.65 6.97 12.31
C GLU A 95 -18.62 8.08 13.37
N PRO A 96 -17.42 8.53 13.80
CA PRO A 96 -17.30 9.55 14.83
C PRO A 96 -18.07 10.83 14.49
N GLY A 97 -18.80 11.38 15.47
CA GLY A 97 -19.61 12.61 15.33
C GLY A 97 -20.97 12.42 14.66
N LYS A 98 -21.36 11.21 14.29
CA LYS A 98 -22.70 10.91 13.77
C LYS A 98 -23.61 10.37 14.87
N LYS A 99 -24.82 10.95 15.02
CA LYS A 99 -25.83 10.43 15.93
C LYS A 99 -26.39 9.09 15.47
N LYS A 100 -26.62 8.94 14.15
CA LYS A 100 -27.05 7.67 13.54
C LYS A 100 -25.83 6.97 12.99
N GLN A 101 -25.50 5.84 13.57
CA GLN A 101 -24.36 5.04 13.16
C GLN A 101 -24.68 4.20 11.91
N PRO A 102 -23.70 3.95 11.01
CA PRO A 102 -23.88 3.05 9.90
C PRO A 102 -24.02 1.58 10.38
N PRO A 103 -24.53 0.67 9.53
CA PRO A 103 -24.57 -0.75 9.89
C PRO A 103 -23.14 -1.32 9.98
N ASN A 104 -22.93 -2.28 10.89
CA ASN A 104 -21.74 -3.09 10.89
C ASN A 104 -21.80 -4.10 9.74
N LEU A 105 -20.92 -3.94 8.76
CA LEU A 105 -20.81 -4.81 7.58
C LEU A 105 -19.75 -5.89 7.76
N MET A 106 -19.00 -5.87 8.88
CA MET A 106 -17.89 -6.78 9.15
C MET A 106 -18.26 -7.91 10.12
N GLY A 107 -19.51 -7.90 10.66
CA GLY A 107 -19.97 -8.92 11.61
C GLY A 107 -19.10 -8.99 12.86
N ASP A 108 -18.72 -10.20 13.28
CA ASP A 108 -17.90 -10.48 14.46
C ASP A 108 -16.40 -10.41 14.20
N MET A 109 -15.97 -9.94 13.00
CA MET A 109 -14.55 -9.79 12.69
C MET A 109 -13.91 -8.79 13.68
N PRO A 110 -12.74 -9.11 14.27
CA PRO A 110 -11.99 -8.16 15.08
C PRO A 110 -11.63 -6.90 14.28
N HIS A 111 -11.75 -5.73 14.93
CA HIS A 111 -11.41 -4.46 14.28
C HIS A 111 -9.93 -4.45 13.88
N PHE A 112 -9.65 -3.99 12.66
CA PHE A 112 -8.32 -3.85 12.12
C PHE A 112 -8.09 -2.44 11.56
N THR A 113 -6.84 -2.09 11.35
CA THR A 113 -6.40 -0.81 10.79
C THR A 113 -5.69 -1.02 9.45
N VAL A 114 -5.41 0.07 8.72
CA VAL A 114 -4.57 0.00 7.50
C VAL A 114 -3.18 -0.57 7.80
N HIS A 115 -2.65 -0.35 9.01
CA HIS A 115 -1.36 -0.92 9.40
C HIS A 115 -1.40 -2.45 9.53
N ASP A 116 -2.53 -3.00 9.97
CA ASP A 116 -2.72 -4.46 10.03
C ASP A 116 -2.78 -5.09 8.64
N LEU A 117 -3.31 -4.39 7.64
CA LEU A 117 -3.24 -4.84 6.24
C LEU A 117 -1.78 -4.97 5.75
N ARG A 118 -0.90 -4.08 6.19
CA ARG A 118 0.53 -4.19 5.89
C ARG A 118 1.18 -5.37 6.64
N ARG A 119 0.77 -5.64 7.88
CA ARG A 119 1.19 -6.85 8.61
C ARG A 119 0.69 -8.11 7.91
N THR A 120 -0.53 -8.08 7.36
CA THR A 120 -1.08 -9.15 6.53
C THR A 120 -0.22 -9.39 5.28
N CYS A 121 0.20 -8.33 4.58
CA CYS A 121 1.17 -8.46 3.48
C CYS A 121 2.41 -9.25 3.92
N ARG A 122 3.04 -8.87 5.04
CA ARG A 122 4.22 -9.57 5.57
C ARG A 122 3.96 -11.03 5.87
N THR A 123 2.81 -11.34 6.47
CA THR A 123 2.40 -12.71 6.80
C THR A 123 2.18 -13.54 5.53
N LEU A 124 1.49 -12.98 4.54
CA LEU A 124 1.22 -13.66 3.27
C LEU A 124 2.51 -13.93 2.47
N LEU A 125 3.46 -12.99 2.47
CA LEU A 125 4.79 -13.19 1.89
C LEU A 125 5.52 -14.37 2.56
N ALA A 126 5.47 -14.47 3.89
CA ALA A 126 6.05 -15.60 4.61
C ALA A 126 5.35 -16.93 4.28
N GLN A 127 4.02 -16.94 4.24
CA GLN A 127 3.23 -18.14 3.93
C GLN A 127 3.47 -18.68 2.51
N GLN A 128 3.85 -17.82 1.57
CA GLN A 128 4.20 -18.26 0.21
C GLN A 128 5.68 -18.65 0.05
N GLY A 129 6.46 -18.65 1.14
CA GLY A 129 7.86 -19.08 1.14
C GLY A 129 8.86 -17.96 0.78
N THR A 130 8.43 -16.69 0.71
CA THR A 130 9.36 -15.59 0.42
C THR A 130 10.44 -15.50 1.51
N PRO A 131 11.75 -15.47 1.16
CA PRO A 131 12.82 -15.31 2.12
C PRO A 131 12.64 -14.07 3.00
N GLY A 132 13.00 -14.17 4.29
CA GLY A 132 12.73 -13.11 5.27
C GLY A 132 13.30 -11.75 4.88
N HIS A 133 14.55 -11.72 4.40
CA HIS A 133 15.22 -10.47 3.96
C HIS A 133 14.51 -9.85 2.74
N VAL A 134 14.04 -10.64 1.77
CA VAL A 134 13.25 -10.16 0.63
C VAL A 134 11.93 -9.58 1.11
N ALA A 135 11.21 -10.28 2.00
CA ALA A 135 9.95 -9.80 2.56
C ALA A 135 10.11 -8.48 3.34
N GLU A 136 11.19 -8.31 4.10
CA GLU A 136 11.49 -7.04 4.78
C GLU A 136 11.79 -5.92 3.76
N ARG A 137 12.48 -6.22 2.66
CA ARG A 137 12.72 -5.26 1.57
C ARG A 137 11.42 -4.87 0.84
N CYS A 138 10.48 -5.81 0.64
CA CYS A 138 9.13 -5.48 0.11
C CYS A 138 8.41 -4.43 0.97
N LEU A 139 8.63 -4.45 2.29
CA LEU A 139 8.03 -3.49 3.21
C LEU A 139 8.88 -2.24 3.46
N ASN A 140 9.99 -2.08 2.77
CA ASN A 140 10.93 -0.98 3.05
C ASN A 140 11.31 -0.90 4.54
N HIS A 141 11.57 -2.07 5.14
CA HIS A 141 12.12 -2.16 6.47
C HIS A 141 13.65 -2.18 6.42
N LYS A 142 14.28 -1.47 7.34
CA LYS A 142 15.73 -1.59 7.52
C LYS A 142 16.05 -2.95 8.12
N LEU A 143 16.92 -3.71 7.49
CA LEU A 143 17.48 -4.92 8.09
C LEU A 143 18.27 -4.52 9.34
N LYS A 144 18.12 -5.28 10.44
CA LYS A 144 18.78 -5.00 11.71
C LYS A 144 20.08 -5.78 11.82
N GLY A 145 20.99 -5.28 12.66
CA GLY A 145 22.25 -5.98 12.97
C GLY A 145 23.25 -5.96 11.83
N VAL A 146 24.15 -6.94 11.85
CA VAL A 146 25.26 -7.09 10.90
C VAL A 146 24.76 -7.19 9.46
N GLU A 147 23.70 -7.95 9.22
CA GLU A 147 23.08 -8.12 7.90
C GLU A 147 22.68 -6.76 7.29
N GLY A 148 22.10 -5.84 8.05
CA GLY A 148 21.70 -4.51 7.57
C GLY A 148 22.88 -3.59 7.20
N ILE A 149 24.09 -3.89 7.65
CA ILE A 149 25.31 -3.14 7.33
C ILE A 149 25.93 -3.63 6.02
N TYR A 150 25.99 -4.94 5.82
CA TYR A 150 26.70 -5.57 4.71
C TYR A 150 25.78 -5.87 3.52
N ASP A 151 24.51 -6.23 3.74
CA ASP A 151 23.56 -6.50 2.67
C ASP A 151 22.92 -5.20 2.16
N ARG A 152 23.52 -4.65 1.09
CA ARG A 152 23.02 -3.47 0.37
C ARG A 152 22.24 -3.80 -0.89
N HIS A 153 22.08 -5.10 -1.19
CA HIS A 153 21.34 -5.53 -2.37
C HIS A 153 19.87 -5.18 -2.25
N ASP A 154 19.25 -4.72 -3.34
CA ASP A 154 17.85 -4.28 -3.35
C ASP A 154 16.85 -5.43 -3.51
N TYR A 155 17.32 -6.58 -4.03
CA TYR A 155 16.47 -7.76 -4.32
C TYR A 155 15.26 -7.43 -5.18
N PHE A 156 15.44 -6.57 -6.19
CA PHE A 156 14.32 -6.05 -6.98
C PHE A 156 13.55 -7.17 -7.70
N GLU A 157 14.23 -8.12 -8.35
CA GLU A 157 13.57 -9.21 -9.07
C GLU A 157 12.90 -10.19 -8.13
N GLU A 158 13.51 -10.54 -7.01
CA GLU A 158 12.92 -11.39 -5.98
C GLU A 158 11.67 -10.73 -5.35
N ARG A 159 11.73 -9.41 -5.13
CA ARG A 159 10.58 -8.63 -4.67
C ARG A 159 9.47 -8.58 -5.72
N ARG A 160 9.83 -8.47 -7.01
CA ARG A 160 8.88 -8.49 -8.12
C ARG A 160 8.13 -9.82 -8.17
N GLU A 161 8.85 -10.94 -8.10
CA GLU A 161 8.27 -12.27 -8.08
C GLU A 161 7.34 -12.47 -6.87
N ALA A 162 7.83 -12.12 -5.67
CA ALA A 162 7.08 -12.25 -4.44
C ALA A 162 5.79 -11.43 -4.43
N LEU A 163 5.84 -10.16 -4.87
CA LEU A 163 4.67 -9.28 -4.92
C LEU A 163 3.71 -9.67 -6.05
N THR A 164 4.21 -10.22 -7.16
CA THR A 164 3.38 -10.75 -8.26
C THR A 164 2.57 -11.94 -7.78
N THR A 165 3.20 -12.90 -7.11
CA THR A 165 2.52 -14.07 -6.53
C THR A 165 1.48 -13.65 -5.48
N LEU A 166 1.83 -12.69 -4.62
CA LEU A 166 0.92 -12.14 -3.62
C LEU A 166 -0.29 -11.47 -4.28
N ALA A 167 -0.06 -10.60 -5.26
CA ALA A 167 -1.13 -9.86 -5.94
C ALA A 167 -2.09 -10.83 -6.68
N ALA A 168 -1.57 -11.85 -7.35
CA ALA A 168 -2.38 -12.88 -8.00
C ALA A 168 -3.24 -13.66 -6.99
N LYS A 169 -2.70 -13.95 -5.80
CA LYS A 169 -3.46 -14.59 -4.71
C LYS A 169 -4.59 -13.70 -4.20
N VAL A 170 -4.30 -12.42 -3.94
CA VAL A 170 -5.30 -11.45 -3.44
C VAL A 170 -6.38 -11.18 -4.49
N HIS A 171 -6.01 -11.09 -5.77
CA HIS A 171 -6.94 -10.82 -6.87
C HIS A 171 -8.04 -11.88 -7.00
N ARG A 172 -7.82 -13.11 -6.57
CA ARG A 172 -8.84 -14.19 -6.61
C ARG A 172 -10.02 -13.95 -5.66
N PHE A 173 -9.90 -13.02 -4.73
CA PHE A 173 -10.93 -12.71 -3.72
C PHE A 173 -11.63 -11.38 -3.97
N ILE A 174 -11.39 -10.75 -5.11
CA ILE A 174 -11.98 -9.48 -5.52
C ILE A 174 -12.84 -9.68 -6.75
#